data_ec7db8615c1b034114a098dc70555214
#
_entry.id   ec7db8615c1b034114a098dc70555214
#
_cell.length_a   1.000
_cell.length_b   1.000
_cell.length_c   1.000
_cell.angle_alpha   90.00
_cell.angle_beta   90.00
_cell.angle_gamma   90.00
#
_symmetry.space_group_name_H-M   'P 1'
#
loop_
_entity.id
_entity.type
_entity.pdbx_description
1 polymer ?
#
loop_
_entity_poly.entity_id
_entity_poly.type
_entity_poly.pdbx_seq_one_letter_code
_entity_poly.pdbx_strand_id
1 'polypeptide(L)'
;MCIRDSLALSGSLTSRKTVLVHGRGIVQPIELQGQGAVRNSHTSDLWVFEGLDGKDYAITGTWSAAGWAYFWDVTDPTNMFATDSIQIDARTVNDVKAPPSGRYAALSREGASNRSNGVVILDMANPAHPIIASTFEATGVTGGVHNMFATEDYLFALAGGDKYVIIDVRDLYNPTYVSEYNHPNSRVHDVWVHDGIAYSSEWENGVVVVDVGNGKWGGTIEDPVFVTNVPYPVGATHAAFPYHQESTGKFYLFLGDEMSGGVNEPWAGRGSDNRPYNAVTGEGGVQGRMRGYLHIIDFTDPEEPLDVARYEIPESGTHNLWIEDDVLYQAYYKGGLRVVDISGELMGNLAHQGREIAVYKPQDPGGFLRNQVSVWGAQPHKGHIFFSDMNSGLWAAKLSPRSRPIS
;
A
#
# COMPACT_ATOMS: atom_id res chain seq x y z
N MET A 1 27.61 10.04 -11.50
CA MET A 1 27.49 10.69 -12.83
C MET A 1 26.14 10.28 -13.38
N CYS A 2 25.15 11.18 -13.33
CA CYS A 2 23.81 10.92 -13.85
C CYS A 2 23.83 11.15 -15.36
N ILE A 3 23.54 10.11 -16.13
CA ILE A 3 23.23 10.29 -17.54
C ILE A 3 21.69 10.34 -17.64
N ARG A 4 21.18 11.53 -17.89
CA ARG A 4 19.79 11.73 -18.31
C ARG A 4 19.76 11.66 -19.83
N ASP A 5 19.19 10.61 -20.37
CA ASP A 5 18.69 10.65 -21.73
C ASP A 5 17.18 10.85 -21.68
N SER A 6 16.75 12.09 -21.76
CA SER A 6 15.37 12.46 -21.99
C SER A 6 15.15 12.66 -23.48
N LEU A 7 14.65 11.66 -24.16
CA LEU A 7 14.11 11.81 -25.51
C LEU A 7 12.59 11.98 -25.42
N ALA A 8 12.14 13.20 -25.64
CA ALA A 8 10.74 13.51 -25.84
C ALA A 8 10.38 13.23 -27.30
N LEU A 9 9.48 12.28 -27.55
CA LEU A 9 8.83 12.12 -28.83
C LEU A 9 7.32 11.95 -28.60
N SER A 10 6.58 12.75 -29.32
CA SER A 10 5.12 12.74 -29.40
C SER A 10 4.63 11.53 -30.21
N GLY A 11 3.60 10.86 -29.71
CA GLY A 11 2.82 9.87 -30.47
C GLY A 11 3.13 8.42 -30.11
N SER A 12 2.11 7.69 -29.70
CA SER A 12 2.02 6.29 -29.30
C SER A 12 2.82 5.89 -28.03
N LEU A 13 2.17 5.17 -27.16
CA LEU A 13 2.76 4.57 -25.97
C LEU A 13 3.80 3.49 -26.36
N THR A 14 4.97 3.93 -26.79
CA THR A 14 6.12 3.04 -26.94
C THR A 14 6.89 3.02 -25.63
N SER A 15 7.15 1.83 -25.13
CA SER A 15 7.83 1.52 -23.88
C SER A 15 9.00 2.48 -23.60
N ARG A 16 8.89 3.30 -22.55
CA ARG A 16 10.00 4.10 -22.05
C ARG A 16 10.79 3.27 -21.05
N LYS A 17 12.02 2.93 -21.37
CA LYS A 17 12.96 2.34 -20.43
C LYS A 17 13.56 3.45 -19.56
N THR A 18 13.29 3.44 -18.26
CA THR A 18 13.97 4.32 -17.31
C THR A 18 15.01 3.49 -16.56
N VAL A 19 16.27 3.85 -16.69
CA VAL A 19 17.37 3.21 -15.95
C VAL A 19 17.94 4.24 -15.00
N LEU A 20 17.83 4.00 -13.70
CA LEU A 20 18.52 4.79 -12.69
C LEU A 20 19.65 3.94 -12.10
N VAL A 21 20.86 4.45 -12.16
CA VAL A 21 22.04 3.78 -11.61
C VAL A 21 22.35 4.41 -10.24
N HIS A 22 22.11 3.67 -9.17
CA HIS A 22 22.51 4.04 -7.82
C HIS A 22 23.41 2.95 -7.25
N GLY A 23 24.66 3.28 -7.02
CA GLY A 23 25.62 2.40 -6.36
C GLY A 23 26.18 1.26 -7.22
N ARG A 24 26.77 0.26 -6.57
CA ARG A 24 27.42 -0.89 -7.22
C ARG A 24 26.48 -2.07 -7.49
N GLY A 25 25.15 -1.87 -7.41
CA GLY A 25 24.17 -2.91 -7.63
C GLY A 25 23.88 -3.17 -9.10
N ILE A 26 23.34 -4.35 -9.40
CA ILE A 26 22.84 -4.71 -10.74
C ILE A 26 21.48 -4.05 -10.90
N VAL A 27 21.37 -3.03 -11.76
CA VAL A 27 20.11 -2.39 -12.08
C VAL A 27 19.37 -3.21 -13.14
N GLN A 28 18.09 -3.46 -12.89
CA GLN A 28 17.19 -4.05 -13.88
C GLN A 28 16.36 -2.93 -14.54
N PRO A 29 16.31 -2.88 -15.88
CA PRO A 29 15.38 -1.99 -16.54
C PRO A 29 13.94 -2.35 -16.16
N ILE A 30 13.14 -1.34 -15.89
CA ILE A 30 11.70 -1.47 -15.73
C ILE A 30 11.03 -1.01 -17.03
N GLU A 31 10.15 -1.84 -17.57
CA GLU A 31 9.44 -1.59 -18.82
C GLU A 31 7.98 -1.30 -18.49
N LEU A 32 7.51 -0.11 -18.87
CA LEU A 32 6.10 0.21 -18.79
C LEU A 32 5.32 -0.69 -19.76
N GLN A 33 4.26 -1.31 -19.27
CA GLN A 33 3.36 -2.15 -20.04
C GLN A 33 2.09 -1.40 -20.42
N GLY A 34 1.40 -0.76 -19.46
CA GLY A 34 0.16 -0.06 -19.72
C GLY A 34 -0.23 0.93 -18.64
N GLN A 35 -1.31 1.66 -18.92
CA GLN A 35 -1.93 2.60 -17.98
C GLN A 35 -3.45 2.54 -18.08
N GLY A 36 -4.11 2.33 -16.94
CA GLY A 36 -5.54 2.60 -16.74
C GLY A 36 -5.71 4.01 -16.19
N ALA A 37 -6.01 4.97 -17.09
CA ALA A 37 -5.96 6.38 -16.74
C ALA A 37 -7.18 6.84 -15.94
N VAL A 38 -6.94 7.45 -14.77
CA VAL A 38 -7.92 8.22 -14.00
C VAL A 38 -7.46 9.68 -14.02
N ARG A 39 -8.26 10.58 -14.60
CA ARG A 39 -7.81 11.94 -14.95
C ARG A 39 -8.59 13.06 -14.26
N ASN A 40 -9.70 12.75 -13.64
CA ASN A 40 -10.63 13.73 -13.06
C ASN A 40 -10.65 13.68 -11.51
N SER A 41 -9.82 12.83 -10.91
CA SER A 41 -9.73 12.65 -9.47
C SER A 41 -8.39 12.05 -9.08
N HIS A 42 -8.08 12.10 -7.78
CA HIS A 42 -6.99 11.31 -7.22
C HIS A 42 -7.39 9.83 -7.16
N THR A 43 -6.50 8.95 -7.60
CA THR A 43 -6.58 7.51 -7.36
C THR A 43 -6.01 7.21 -5.98
N SER A 44 -6.62 6.27 -5.26
CA SER A 44 -6.12 5.77 -3.98
C SER A 44 -5.47 4.39 -4.12
N ASP A 45 -5.78 3.46 -3.24
CA ASP A 45 -5.19 2.13 -3.26
C ASP A 45 -5.63 1.28 -4.45
N LEU A 46 -4.93 0.18 -4.65
CA LEU A 46 -5.23 -0.85 -5.65
C LEU A 46 -5.26 -2.22 -4.99
N TRP A 47 -5.99 -3.14 -5.64
CA TRP A 47 -5.87 -4.56 -5.37
C TRP A 47 -5.97 -5.34 -6.67
N VAL A 48 -5.00 -6.25 -6.92
CA VAL A 48 -4.93 -7.08 -8.13
C VAL A 48 -5.18 -8.53 -7.75
N PHE A 49 -6.01 -9.23 -8.50
CA PHE A 49 -6.41 -10.60 -8.19
C PHE A 49 -6.84 -11.36 -9.44
N GLU A 50 -6.83 -12.69 -9.36
CA GLU A 50 -7.48 -13.54 -10.36
C GLU A 50 -8.96 -13.65 -10.05
N GLY A 51 -9.80 -13.34 -11.04
CA GLY A 51 -11.24 -13.46 -10.93
C GLY A 51 -11.74 -14.90 -11.06
N LEU A 52 -12.99 -15.14 -10.68
CA LEU A 52 -13.61 -16.46 -10.75
C LEU A 52 -13.73 -17.01 -12.18
N ASP A 53 -13.58 -16.18 -13.18
CA ASP A 53 -13.55 -16.54 -14.60
C ASP A 53 -12.13 -16.84 -15.11
N GLY A 54 -11.12 -16.80 -14.26
CA GLY A 54 -9.70 -17.07 -14.56
C GLY A 54 -8.96 -15.93 -15.27
N LYS A 55 -9.59 -14.76 -15.39
CA LYS A 55 -8.93 -13.54 -15.86
C LYS A 55 -8.36 -12.75 -14.69
N ASP A 56 -7.45 -11.83 -15.02
CA ASP A 56 -6.84 -10.95 -14.04
C ASP A 56 -7.54 -9.60 -14.00
N TYR A 57 -7.85 -9.16 -12.79
CA TYR A 57 -8.54 -7.91 -12.52
C TYR A 57 -7.78 -7.05 -11.53
N ALA A 58 -8.00 -5.75 -11.62
CA ALA A 58 -7.58 -4.80 -10.60
C ALA A 58 -8.77 -3.93 -10.18
N ILE A 59 -8.78 -3.53 -8.91
CA ILE A 59 -9.68 -2.53 -8.37
C ILE A 59 -8.84 -1.33 -7.97
N THR A 60 -9.30 -0.11 -8.24
CA THR A 60 -8.71 1.11 -7.70
C THR A 60 -9.79 1.98 -7.07
N GLY A 61 -9.48 2.52 -5.88
CA GLY A 61 -10.33 3.51 -5.24
C GLY A 61 -10.01 4.95 -5.68
N THR A 62 -10.70 5.91 -5.07
CA THR A 62 -10.46 7.34 -5.29
C THR A 62 -10.40 8.10 -3.98
N TRP A 63 -9.49 9.06 -3.91
CA TRP A 63 -9.32 9.91 -2.73
C TRP A 63 -9.95 11.29 -2.97
N SER A 64 -10.82 11.71 -2.02
CA SER A 64 -11.55 12.99 -2.12
C SER A 64 -12.32 13.21 -3.43
N ALA A 65 -12.92 12.13 -3.98
CA ALA A 65 -13.45 12.13 -5.34
C ALA A 65 -14.87 11.53 -5.45
N ALA A 66 -15.73 11.85 -4.52
CA ALA A 66 -17.15 11.46 -4.55
C ALA A 66 -17.38 9.92 -4.62
N GLY A 67 -16.52 9.14 -4.01
CA GLY A 67 -16.77 7.73 -3.73
C GLY A 67 -16.71 6.79 -4.94
N TRP A 68 -15.90 7.08 -5.94
CA TRP A 68 -15.73 6.17 -7.07
C TRP A 68 -14.72 5.06 -6.80
N ALA A 69 -15.04 3.86 -7.27
CA ALA A 69 -14.12 2.74 -7.47
C ALA A 69 -14.17 2.30 -8.93
N TYR A 70 -13.03 1.95 -9.50
CA TYR A 70 -12.90 1.49 -10.89
C TYR A 70 -12.44 0.04 -10.91
N PHE A 71 -12.99 -0.74 -11.85
CA PHE A 71 -12.66 -2.14 -12.09
C PHE A 71 -12.01 -2.28 -13.45
N TRP A 72 -10.89 -2.97 -13.50
CA TRP A 72 -10.03 -3.07 -14.68
C TRP A 72 -9.82 -4.53 -15.06
N ASP A 73 -9.99 -4.89 -16.33
CA ASP A 73 -9.41 -6.11 -16.88
C ASP A 73 -7.91 -5.83 -17.14
N VAL A 74 -7.06 -6.57 -16.46
CA VAL A 74 -5.60 -6.46 -16.54
C VAL A 74 -4.95 -7.75 -17.02
N THR A 75 -5.74 -8.65 -17.59
CA THR A 75 -5.29 -9.94 -18.16
C THR A 75 -4.19 -9.74 -19.19
N ASP A 76 -4.29 -8.70 -20.01
CA ASP A 76 -3.21 -8.20 -20.84
C ASP A 76 -2.73 -6.84 -20.30
N PRO A 77 -1.63 -6.80 -19.54
CA PRO A 77 -1.11 -5.55 -18.98
C PRO A 77 -0.74 -4.49 -20.01
N THR A 78 -0.57 -4.87 -21.29
CA THR A 78 -0.29 -3.93 -22.38
C THR A 78 -1.55 -3.27 -22.93
N ASN A 79 -2.72 -3.82 -22.60
CA ASN A 79 -4.02 -3.37 -23.09
C ASN A 79 -5.07 -3.35 -21.98
N MET A 80 -4.73 -2.79 -20.83
CA MET A 80 -5.63 -2.65 -19.70
C MET A 80 -6.80 -1.71 -20.02
N PHE A 81 -8.00 -2.06 -19.59
CA PHE A 81 -9.18 -1.21 -19.76
C PHE A 81 -10.15 -1.33 -18.58
N ALA A 82 -10.87 -0.25 -18.31
CA ALA A 82 -11.91 -0.27 -17.29
C ALA A 82 -13.12 -1.08 -17.81
N THR A 83 -13.53 -2.08 -17.03
CA THR A 83 -14.71 -2.88 -17.31
C THR A 83 -15.95 -2.25 -16.69
N ASP A 84 -15.79 -1.64 -15.51
CA ASP A 84 -16.89 -1.01 -14.79
C ASP A 84 -16.37 0.09 -13.83
N SER A 85 -17.33 0.83 -13.27
CA SER A 85 -17.09 1.75 -12.16
C SER A 85 -18.33 1.80 -11.26
N ILE A 86 -18.10 1.80 -9.94
CA ILE A 86 -19.16 1.89 -8.95
C ILE A 86 -18.98 3.18 -8.16
N GLN A 87 -20.04 3.95 -8.03
CA GLN A 87 -20.08 5.09 -7.12
C GLN A 87 -20.82 4.72 -5.85
N ILE A 88 -20.20 4.92 -4.70
CA ILE A 88 -20.83 4.74 -3.40
C ILE A 88 -20.98 6.09 -2.68
N ASP A 89 -21.87 6.17 -1.70
CA ASP A 89 -22.03 7.36 -0.85
C ASP A 89 -20.82 7.49 0.09
N ALA A 90 -19.75 8.06 -0.43
CA ALA A 90 -18.52 8.34 0.29
C ALA A 90 -17.81 9.55 -0.31
N ARG A 91 -17.06 10.28 0.50
CA ARG A 91 -16.09 11.27 0.01
C ARG A 91 -14.84 10.56 -0.54
N THR A 92 -14.43 9.49 0.11
CA THR A 92 -13.20 8.75 -0.20
C THR A 92 -13.46 7.25 -0.14
N VAL A 93 -13.01 6.54 -1.17
CA VAL A 93 -12.74 5.10 -1.15
C VAL A 93 -11.22 4.97 -1.03
N ASN A 94 -10.73 5.01 0.21
CA ASN A 94 -9.28 5.04 0.45
C ASN A 94 -8.63 3.71 0.12
N ASP A 95 -9.27 2.63 0.54
CA ASP A 95 -8.76 1.27 0.44
C ASP A 95 -9.75 0.34 -0.27
N VAL A 96 -9.20 -0.62 -1.00
CA VAL A 96 -9.93 -1.65 -1.74
C VAL A 96 -9.23 -3.00 -1.54
N LYS A 97 -9.97 -4.04 -1.19
CA LYS A 97 -9.41 -5.37 -0.93
C LYS A 97 -10.30 -6.46 -1.51
N ALA A 98 -9.67 -7.57 -1.90
CA ALA A 98 -10.34 -8.82 -2.20
C ALA A 98 -9.59 -9.99 -1.57
N PRO A 99 -10.26 -11.08 -1.18
CA PRO A 99 -9.59 -12.29 -0.72
C PRO A 99 -8.90 -13.02 -1.87
N PRO A 100 -8.00 -13.98 -1.59
CA PRO A 100 -7.32 -14.75 -2.63
C PRO A 100 -8.26 -15.44 -3.63
N SER A 101 -9.45 -15.88 -3.22
CA SER A 101 -10.43 -16.48 -4.13
C SER A 101 -11.06 -15.50 -5.11
N GLY A 102 -10.98 -14.19 -4.84
CA GLY A 102 -11.66 -13.18 -5.65
C GLY A 102 -13.21 -13.24 -5.60
N ARG A 103 -13.80 -13.98 -4.63
CA ARG A 103 -15.26 -14.16 -4.55
C ARG A 103 -16.03 -12.90 -4.16
N TYR A 104 -15.38 -11.99 -3.44
CA TYR A 104 -15.91 -10.69 -3.08
C TYR A 104 -14.83 -9.62 -3.14
N ALA A 105 -15.23 -8.38 -3.11
CA ALA A 105 -14.36 -7.26 -2.83
C ALA A 105 -15.00 -6.35 -1.78
N ALA A 106 -14.17 -5.57 -1.11
CA ALA A 106 -14.61 -4.58 -0.16
C ALA A 106 -14.06 -3.20 -0.52
N LEU A 107 -14.87 -2.18 -0.33
CA LEU A 107 -14.51 -0.77 -0.51
C LEU A 107 -14.63 -0.07 0.84
N SER A 108 -13.58 0.61 1.27
CA SER A 108 -13.63 1.46 2.45
C SER A 108 -14.53 2.67 2.19
N ARG A 109 -15.21 3.16 3.23
CA ARG A 109 -16.18 4.23 3.11
C ARG A 109 -15.93 5.32 4.14
N GLU A 110 -15.43 6.45 3.66
CA GLU A 110 -15.17 7.63 4.47
C GLU A 110 -15.99 8.83 4.00
N GLY A 111 -16.51 9.59 4.95
CA GLY A 111 -17.23 10.82 4.67
C GLY A 111 -18.55 10.59 3.95
N ALA A 112 -19.29 9.55 4.35
CA ALA A 112 -20.65 9.27 3.89
C ALA A 112 -21.61 10.41 4.26
N SER A 113 -22.59 10.69 3.40
CA SER A 113 -23.55 11.78 3.60
C SER A 113 -24.40 11.59 4.86
N ASN A 114 -24.71 10.33 5.20
CA ASN A 114 -25.45 9.95 6.41
C ASN A 114 -24.56 9.88 7.68
N ARG A 115 -23.24 10.06 7.55
CA ARG A 115 -22.23 9.92 8.60
C ARG A 115 -22.13 8.52 9.23
N SER A 116 -22.68 7.50 8.57
CA SER A 116 -22.59 6.11 9.04
C SER A 116 -21.36 5.38 8.53
N ASN A 117 -20.72 5.89 7.47
CA ASN A 117 -19.48 5.34 6.92
C ASN A 117 -19.53 3.81 6.73
N GLY A 118 -18.49 3.09 7.19
CA GLY A 118 -18.45 1.62 7.14
C GLY A 118 -17.72 1.06 5.93
N VAL A 119 -18.18 -0.10 5.47
CA VAL A 119 -17.63 -0.78 4.29
C VAL A 119 -18.73 -1.18 3.33
N VAL A 120 -18.44 -1.11 2.02
CA VAL A 120 -19.31 -1.67 0.98
C VAL A 120 -18.74 -2.99 0.51
N ILE A 121 -19.55 -4.02 0.52
CA ILE A 121 -19.19 -5.38 0.11
C ILE A 121 -19.78 -5.64 -1.28
N LEU A 122 -18.94 -6.11 -2.18
CA LEU A 122 -19.27 -6.39 -3.57
C LEU A 122 -19.28 -7.90 -3.80
N ASP A 123 -20.31 -8.39 -4.48
CA ASP A 123 -20.31 -9.73 -5.05
C ASP A 123 -19.54 -9.71 -6.38
N MET A 124 -18.48 -10.52 -6.44
CA MET A 124 -17.55 -10.62 -7.57
C MET A 124 -17.83 -11.86 -8.42
N ALA A 125 -19.05 -12.43 -8.38
CA ALA A 125 -19.44 -13.55 -9.25
C ALA A 125 -19.24 -13.22 -10.75
N ASN A 126 -19.35 -11.96 -11.12
CA ASN A 126 -18.90 -11.42 -12.40
C ASN A 126 -17.85 -10.34 -12.14
N PRO A 127 -16.55 -10.66 -12.14
CA PRO A 127 -15.50 -9.70 -11.75
C PRO A 127 -15.42 -8.47 -12.66
N ALA A 128 -15.83 -8.60 -13.93
CA ALA A 128 -15.87 -7.48 -14.87
C ALA A 128 -17.00 -6.47 -14.54
N HIS A 129 -18.08 -6.93 -13.92
CA HIS A 129 -19.26 -6.11 -13.57
C HIS A 129 -19.77 -6.51 -12.18
N PRO A 130 -19.07 -6.14 -11.12
CA PRO A 130 -19.44 -6.47 -9.75
C PRO A 130 -20.71 -5.75 -9.35
N ILE A 131 -21.42 -6.31 -8.37
CA ILE A 131 -22.62 -5.69 -7.81
C ILE A 131 -22.46 -5.45 -6.32
N ILE A 132 -23.09 -4.40 -5.80
CA ILE A 132 -23.12 -4.15 -4.37
C ILE A 132 -24.00 -5.23 -3.73
N ALA A 133 -23.38 -6.10 -2.91
CA ALA A 133 -24.09 -7.10 -2.14
C ALA A 133 -24.69 -6.48 -0.87
N SER A 134 -23.91 -5.69 -0.14
CA SER A 134 -24.35 -5.04 1.11
C SER A 134 -23.47 -3.83 1.46
N THR A 135 -23.96 -3.08 2.45
CA THR A 135 -23.17 -2.05 3.15
C THR A 135 -23.24 -2.35 4.64
N PHE A 136 -22.08 -2.53 5.26
CA PHE A 136 -21.98 -2.73 6.69
C PHE A 136 -21.75 -1.39 7.39
N GLU A 137 -22.74 -0.89 8.08
CA GLU A 137 -22.76 0.40 8.81
C GLU A 137 -23.00 0.20 10.33
N ALA A 138 -22.78 -1.01 10.83
CA ALA A 138 -23.09 -1.36 12.22
C ALA A 138 -22.03 -0.87 13.22
N THR A 139 -22.20 -1.27 14.45
CA THR A 139 -21.36 -0.93 15.61
C THR A 139 -19.86 -0.95 15.28
N GLY A 140 -19.19 0.12 15.64
CA GLY A 140 -17.73 0.24 15.56
C GLY A 140 -17.20 0.90 14.30
N VAL A 141 -17.83 0.72 13.12
CA VAL A 141 -17.28 1.24 11.85
C VAL A 141 -17.78 2.62 11.44
N THR A 142 -18.71 3.20 12.17
CA THR A 142 -19.36 4.49 11.81
C THR A 142 -18.44 5.70 11.91
N GLY A 143 -17.31 5.58 12.58
CA GLY A 143 -16.28 6.64 12.65
C GLY A 143 -15.53 6.87 11.35
N GLY A 144 -15.66 5.97 10.41
CA GLY A 144 -14.94 5.93 9.13
C GLY A 144 -14.04 4.70 9.06
N VAL A 145 -14.00 4.08 7.89
CA VAL A 145 -13.10 2.97 7.60
C VAL A 145 -12.06 3.46 6.61
N HIS A 146 -10.84 3.64 7.10
CA HIS A 146 -9.72 4.14 6.29
C HIS A 146 -9.06 3.00 5.51
N ASN A 147 -8.60 1.98 6.22
CA ASN A 147 -7.99 0.78 5.66
C ASN A 147 -8.71 -0.47 6.16
N MET A 148 -8.45 -1.60 5.51
CA MET A 148 -9.03 -2.89 5.84
C MET A 148 -8.17 -4.01 5.30
N PHE A 149 -8.38 -5.24 5.79
CA PHE A 149 -7.80 -6.46 5.25
C PHE A 149 -8.88 -7.50 5.02
N ALA A 150 -8.84 -8.18 3.87
CA ALA A 150 -9.83 -9.18 3.47
C ALA A 150 -9.22 -10.59 3.51
N THR A 151 -9.84 -11.47 4.28
CA THR A 151 -9.60 -12.92 4.22
C THR A 151 -10.78 -13.61 3.53
N GLU A 152 -10.75 -14.94 3.40
CA GLU A 152 -11.86 -15.65 2.75
C GLU A 152 -13.18 -15.43 3.50
N ASP A 153 -13.18 -15.47 4.82
CA ASP A 153 -14.39 -15.48 5.62
C ASP A 153 -14.64 -14.19 6.40
N TYR A 154 -13.59 -13.37 6.58
CA TYR A 154 -13.64 -12.20 7.47
C TYR A 154 -13.01 -10.97 6.85
N LEU A 155 -13.59 -9.82 7.18
CA LEU A 155 -13.04 -8.51 6.86
C LEU A 155 -12.61 -7.81 8.15
N PHE A 156 -11.36 -7.36 8.20
CA PHE A 156 -10.79 -6.58 9.28
C PHE A 156 -10.85 -5.12 8.86
N ALA A 157 -11.77 -4.35 9.43
CA ALA A 157 -12.04 -2.98 9.02
C ALA A 157 -11.62 -2.00 10.13
N LEU A 158 -10.73 -1.07 9.80
CA LEU A 158 -10.37 -0.01 10.73
C LEU A 158 -11.58 0.86 11.06
N ALA A 159 -11.76 1.16 12.32
CA ALA A 159 -12.94 1.84 12.82
C ALA A 159 -12.56 3.08 13.65
N GLY A 160 -12.71 4.25 13.05
CA GLY A 160 -12.48 5.53 13.74
C GLY A 160 -11.03 5.83 14.12
N GLY A 161 -10.07 4.97 13.69
CA GLY A 161 -8.64 5.17 13.92
C GLY A 161 -8.14 4.71 15.31
N ASP A 162 -8.94 4.01 16.10
CA ASP A 162 -8.55 3.50 17.42
C ASP A 162 -8.63 1.97 17.54
N LYS A 163 -9.24 1.30 16.58
CA LYS A 163 -9.44 -0.15 16.56
C LYS A 163 -9.67 -0.67 15.15
N TYR A 164 -9.63 -1.99 15.01
CA TYR A 164 -10.25 -2.67 13.89
C TYR A 164 -11.40 -3.57 14.36
N VAL A 165 -12.41 -3.67 13.53
CA VAL A 165 -13.60 -4.51 13.71
C VAL A 165 -13.50 -5.70 12.79
N ILE A 166 -13.82 -6.88 13.29
CA ILE A 166 -13.87 -8.14 12.53
C ILE A 166 -15.30 -8.42 12.13
N ILE A 167 -15.51 -8.57 10.83
CA ILE A 167 -16.82 -8.74 10.20
C ILE A 167 -16.84 -10.09 9.49
N ASP A 168 -17.83 -10.94 9.78
CA ASP A 168 -18.09 -12.16 9.05
C ASP A 168 -18.74 -11.82 7.70
N VAL A 169 -18.09 -12.22 6.62
CA VAL A 169 -18.52 -11.99 5.23
C VAL A 169 -18.78 -13.28 4.45
N ARG A 170 -18.99 -14.40 5.14
CA ARG A 170 -19.37 -15.67 4.51
C ARG A 170 -20.71 -15.56 3.77
N ASP A 171 -21.64 -14.79 4.32
CA ASP A 171 -22.82 -14.30 3.59
C ASP A 171 -22.61 -12.83 3.22
N LEU A 172 -22.29 -12.57 1.95
CA LEU A 172 -22.00 -11.21 1.45
C LEU A 172 -23.19 -10.27 1.56
N TYR A 173 -24.40 -10.82 1.55
CA TYR A 173 -25.64 -10.04 1.60
C TYR A 173 -26.12 -9.74 3.03
N ASN A 174 -25.61 -10.50 4.02
CA ASN A 174 -25.91 -10.34 5.43
C ASN A 174 -24.64 -10.44 6.30
N PRO A 175 -23.68 -9.51 6.13
CA PRO A 175 -22.47 -9.52 6.93
C PRO A 175 -22.78 -9.24 8.41
N THR A 176 -22.05 -9.86 9.31
CA THR A 176 -22.28 -9.71 10.76
C THR A 176 -21.02 -9.33 11.53
N TYR A 177 -21.19 -8.51 12.57
CA TYR A 177 -20.12 -8.21 13.52
C TYR A 177 -19.73 -9.48 14.27
N VAL A 178 -18.43 -9.70 14.40
CA VAL A 178 -17.86 -10.81 15.20
C VAL A 178 -17.23 -10.27 16.48
N SER A 179 -16.18 -9.48 16.35
CA SER A 179 -15.39 -8.95 17.44
C SER A 179 -14.65 -7.67 17.01
N GLU A 180 -13.87 -7.12 17.93
CA GLU A 180 -12.99 -5.98 17.64
C GLU A 180 -11.72 -6.07 18.49
N TYR A 181 -10.66 -5.43 18.05
CA TYR A 181 -9.47 -5.24 18.85
C TYR A 181 -9.08 -3.77 18.90
N ASN A 182 -8.85 -3.26 20.11
CA ASN A 182 -8.39 -1.93 20.42
C ASN A 182 -7.16 -2.01 21.30
N HIS A 183 -6.01 -1.55 20.83
CA HIS A 183 -4.83 -1.48 21.67
C HIS A 183 -4.87 -0.23 22.56
N PRO A 184 -4.69 -0.36 23.89
CA PRO A 184 -4.85 0.78 24.80
C PRO A 184 -3.90 1.93 24.48
N ASN A 185 -4.46 3.16 24.43
CA ASN A 185 -3.74 4.41 24.19
C ASN A 185 -3.00 4.46 22.83
N SER A 186 -3.46 3.72 21.85
CA SER A 186 -2.89 3.70 20.52
C SER A 186 -3.91 4.13 19.46
N ARG A 187 -3.41 4.41 18.26
CA ARG A 187 -4.21 4.70 17.07
C ARG A 187 -3.75 3.79 15.94
N VAL A 188 -4.67 3.01 15.40
CA VAL A 188 -4.40 2.10 14.29
C VAL A 188 -4.59 2.81 12.95
N HIS A 189 -3.68 2.58 12.02
CA HIS A 189 -3.76 3.12 10.66
C HIS A 189 -4.02 2.03 9.62
N ASP A 190 -3.42 0.86 9.78
CA ASP A 190 -3.59 -0.27 8.87
C ASP A 190 -3.52 -1.59 9.62
N VAL A 191 -4.00 -2.65 9.01
CA VAL A 191 -3.92 -4.02 9.53
C VAL A 191 -3.65 -5.00 8.39
N TRP A 192 -2.67 -5.87 8.59
CA TRP A 192 -2.40 -7.01 7.73
C TRP A 192 -2.61 -8.30 8.50
N VAL A 193 -3.30 -9.29 7.90
CA VAL A 193 -3.53 -10.58 8.54
C VAL A 193 -2.80 -11.67 7.78
N HIS A 194 -1.98 -12.43 8.49
CA HIS A 194 -1.23 -13.55 7.95
C HIS A 194 -1.25 -14.71 8.94
N ASP A 195 -1.66 -15.90 8.49
CA ASP A 195 -1.75 -17.13 9.31
C ASP A 195 -2.49 -16.96 10.64
N GLY A 196 -3.60 -16.21 10.63
CA GLY A 196 -4.40 -15.94 11.83
C GLY A 196 -3.75 -14.99 12.84
N ILE A 197 -2.72 -14.28 12.44
CA ILE A 197 -2.11 -13.18 13.20
C ILE A 197 -2.38 -11.86 12.51
N ALA A 198 -2.89 -10.88 13.24
CA ALA A 198 -3.03 -9.50 12.79
C ALA A 198 -1.79 -8.68 13.18
N TYR A 199 -1.25 -7.96 12.22
CA TYR A 199 -0.14 -7.01 12.37
C TYR A 199 -0.71 -5.63 12.12
N SER A 200 -1.06 -4.91 13.18
CA SER A 200 -1.65 -3.58 13.05
C SER A 200 -0.60 -2.48 13.14
N SER A 201 -0.64 -1.58 12.18
CA SER A 201 0.23 -0.40 12.10
C SER A 201 -0.35 0.70 12.98
N GLU A 202 0.36 1.06 14.04
CA GLU A 202 -0.17 1.88 15.12
C GLU A 202 0.59 3.21 15.28
N TRP A 203 0.83 3.87 14.16
CA TRP A 203 1.53 5.15 14.09
C TRP A 203 2.80 5.17 14.95
N GLU A 204 2.86 6.07 15.93
CA GLU A 204 4.04 6.25 16.80
C GLU A 204 4.29 5.05 17.74
N ASN A 205 3.33 4.14 17.84
CA ASN A 205 3.42 2.96 18.69
C ASN A 205 4.09 1.75 18.00
N GLY A 206 4.38 1.86 16.71
CA GLY A 206 4.96 0.78 15.92
C GLY A 206 3.92 -0.22 15.44
N VAL A 207 4.19 -1.51 15.58
CA VAL A 207 3.27 -2.60 15.20
C VAL A 207 2.78 -3.35 16.43
N VAL A 208 1.47 -3.50 16.52
CA VAL A 208 0.83 -4.36 17.51
C VAL A 208 0.47 -5.70 16.85
N VAL A 209 0.90 -6.78 17.46
CA VAL A 209 0.70 -8.15 16.98
C VAL A 209 -0.36 -8.82 17.84
N VAL A 210 -1.37 -9.39 17.18
CA VAL A 210 -2.56 -9.95 17.83
C VAL A 210 -2.88 -11.32 17.21
N ASP A 211 -3.05 -12.32 18.05
CA ASP A 211 -3.57 -13.62 17.62
C ASP A 211 -5.10 -13.50 17.43
N VAL A 212 -5.53 -13.63 16.17
CA VAL A 212 -6.93 -13.53 15.74
C VAL A 212 -7.46 -14.84 15.17
N GLY A 213 -6.82 -15.96 15.51
CA GLY A 213 -7.24 -17.29 15.06
C GLY A 213 -6.11 -18.27 14.73
N ASN A 214 -4.84 -17.87 14.91
CA ASN A 214 -3.72 -18.79 14.85
C ASN A 214 -3.75 -19.79 16.00
N GLY A 215 -4.19 -19.33 17.19
CA GLY A 215 -4.37 -20.14 18.39
C GLY A 215 -3.08 -20.43 19.16
N LYS A 216 -1.91 -20.02 18.66
CA LYS A 216 -0.62 -20.23 19.35
C LYS A 216 -0.58 -19.50 20.70
N TRP A 217 -1.21 -18.33 20.78
CA TRP A 217 -1.33 -17.53 21.99
C TRP A 217 -2.73 -17.58 22.61
N GLY A 218 -3.59 -18.46 22.07
CA GLY A 218 -4.96 -18.70 22.55
C GLY A 218 -6.00 -17.76 21.97
N GLY A 219 -5.65 -16.94 20.98
CA GLY A 219 -6.56 -16.06 20.29
C GLY A 219 -7.49 -16.80 19.32
N THR A 220 -8.70 -16.29 19.18
CA THR A 220 -9.67 -16.71 18.17
C THR A 220 -10.23 -15.50 17.46
N ILE A 221 -11.00 -15.73 16.41
CA ILE A 221 -11.64 -14.63 15.67
C ILE A 221 -12.67 -13.89 16.54
N GLU A 222 -13.29 -14.57 17.51
CA GLU A 222 -14.27 -14.03 18.46
C GLU A 222 -13.61 -13.37 19.68
N ASP A 223 -12.39 -13.80 20.04
CA ASP A 223 -11.64 -13.31 21.20
C ASP A 223 -10.16 -13.11 20.84
N PRO A 224 -9.82 -11.99 20.17
CA PRO A 224 -8.45 -11.66 19.81
C PRO A 224 -7.54 -11.49 21.03
N VAL A 225 -6.33 -12.05 20.97
CA VAL A 225 -5.37 -12.03 22.07
C VAL A 225 -4.11 -11.27 21.69
N PHE A 226 -3.73 -10.28 22.50
CA PHE A 226 -2.48 -9.53 22.35
C PHE A 226 -1.27 -10.47 22.48
N VAL A 227 -0.34 -10.36 21.51
CA VAL A 227 0.91 -11.13 21.51
C VAL A 227 2.07 -10.24 21.95
N THR A 228 2.35 -9.18 21.20
CA THR A 228 3.44 -8.25 21.51
C THR A 228 3.23 -6.90 20.80
N ASN A 229 3.98 -5.91 21.25
CA ASN A 229 4.14 -4.64 20.54
C ASN A 229 5.59 -4.51 20.08
N VAL A 230 5.81 -4.12 18.83
CA VAL A 230 7.12 -3.89 18.24
C VAL A 230 7.30 -2.39 18.05
N PRO A 231 7.76 -1.66 19.09
CA PRO A 231 8.05 -0.25 18.98
C PRO A 231 9.40 -0.04 18.30
N TYR A 232 9.56 1.09 17.62
CA TYR A 232 10.85 1.54 17.13
C TYR A 232 11.04 3.05 17.37
N PRO A 233 12.28 3.54 17.47
CA PRO A 233 12.56 4.82 18.12
C PRO A 233 12.08 6.05 17.38
N VAL A 234 11.83 5.96 16.10
CA VAL A 234 11.35 7.08 15.25
C VAL A 234 10.50 6.50 14.14
N GLY A 235 9.24 6.89 14.08
CA GLY A 235 8.40 6.43 12.99
C GLY A 235 6.96 6.89 13.12
N ALA A 236 6.21 6.68 12.06
CA ALA A 236 4.77 6.73 12.01
C ALA A 236 4.32 5.56 11.15
N THR A 237 4.19 4.38 11.79
CA THR A 237 3.88 3.14 11.11
C THR A 237 2.57 3.24 10.37
N HIS A 238 2.68 3.22 9.05
CA HIS A 238 1.57 3.31 8.12
C HIS A 238 1.12 1.95 7.63
N ALA A 239 2.08 1.11 7.23
CA ALA A 239 1.83 -0.23 6.72
C ALA A 239 2.81 -1.24 7.31
N ALA A 240 2.35 -2.45 7.60
CA ALA A 240 3.14 -3.56 8.07
C ALA A 240 2.93 -4.77 7.16
N PHE A 241 4.01 -5.36 6.66
CA PHE A 241 3.96 -6.54 5.81
C PHE A 241 4.76 -7.68 6.47
N PRO A 242 4.12 -8.75 6.94
CA PRO A 242 4.79 -9.95 7.45
C PRO A 242 5.31 -10.77 6.27
N TYR A 243 6.56 -11.22 6.34
CA TYR A 243 7.18 -11.95 5.26
C TYR A 243 8.13 -13.05 5.76
N HIS A 244 7.91 -14.26 5.30
CA HIS A 244 8.84 -15.36 5.47
C HIS A 244 9.85 -15.32 4.30
N GLN A 245 11.08 -14.90 4.60
CA GLN A 245 12.11 -14.75 3.58
C GLN A 245 12.62 -16.11 3.11
N GLU A 246 12.50 -16.37 1.82
CA GLU A 246 12.86 -17.67 1.24
C GLU A 246 14.36 -17.98 1.32
N SER A 247 15.19 -16.96 1.06
CA SER A 247 16.64 -17.11 0.98
C SER A 247 17.33 -17.44 2.29
N THR A 248 16.75 -17.10 3.44
CA THR A 248 17.34 -17.34 4.78
C THR A 248 16.46 -18.16 5.70
N GLY A 249 15.17 -18.30 5.42
CA GLY A 249 14.19 -18.93 6.28
C GLY A 249 13.81 -18.09 7.50
N LYS A 250 14.21 -16.82 7.57
CA LYS A 250 13.84 -15.90 8.64
C LYS A 250 12.47 -15.29 8.40
N PHE A 251 11.81 -14.88 9.48
CA PHE A 251 10.55 -14.16 9.43
C PHE A 251 10.79 -12.68 9.75
N TYR A 252 10.37 -11.81 8.86
CA TYR A 252 10.54 -10.36 9.00
C TYR A 252 9.20 -9.62 8.99
N LEU A 253 9.17 -8.47 9.67
CA LEU A 253 8.14 -7.45 9.48
C LEU A 253 8.77 -6.27 8.75
N PHE A 254 8.18 -5.90 7.62
CA PHE A 254 8.55 -4.72 6.85
C PHE A 254 7.57 -3.61 7.18
N LEU A 255 8.06 -2.52 7.77
CA LEU A 255 7.25 -1.46 8.35
C LEU A 255 7.52 -0.16 7.64
N GLY A 256 6.52 0.36 6.91
CA GLY A 256 6.62 1.61 6.20
C GLY A 256 6.13 2.79 7.03
N ASP A 257 6.92 3.88 7.10
CA ASP A 257 6.53 5.12 7.75
C ASP A 257 5.93 6.12 6.77
N GLU A 258 4.73 6.60 7.05
CA GLU A 258 4.13 7.72 6.34
C GLU A 258 4.47 9.05 7.03
N MET A 259 5.73 9.46 6.95
CA MET A 259 6.17 10.74 7.48
C MET A 259 6.69 11.66 6.39
N SER A 260 6.15 12.86 6.34
CA SER A 260 6.73 13.97 5.62
C SER A 260 7.41 14.91 6.62
N GLY A 261 8.73 14.86 6.69
CA GLY A 261 9.53 15.72 7.55
C GLY A 261 10.07 15.07 8.81
N GLY A 262 11.12 15.67 9.37
CA GLY A 262 11.69 15.21 10.63
C GLY A 262 10.84 15.63 11.82
N VAL A 263 10.80 14.80 12.85
CA VAL A 263 10.04 15.04 14.09
C VAL A 263 10.40 16.37 14.76
N ASN A 264 11.57 16.89 14.48
CA ASN A 264 12.07 18.17 15.02
C ASN A 264 12.24 19.27 13.96
N GLU A 265 11.73 19.05 12.75
CA GLU A 265 11.78 20.06 11.71
C GLU A 265 10.59 21.01 11.87
N PRO A 266 10.79 22.32 11.98
CA PRO A 266 9.74 23.28 12.30
C PRO A 266 8.57 23.32 11.32
N TRP A 267 8.68 22.69 10.16
CA TRP A 267 7.69 22.64 9.10
C TRP A 267 7.10 21.25 8.91
N ALA A 268 7.45 20.27 9.74
CA ALA A 268 6.90 18.94 9.71
C ALA A 268 5.36 18.98 9.72
N GLY A 269 4.73 18.45 8.67
CA GLY A 269 3.28 18.41 8.54
C GLY A 269 2.60 19.70 8.11
N ARG A 270 3.32 20.77 7.78
CA ARG A 270 2.75 21.99 7.21
C ARG A 270 3.29 22.17 5.80
N GLY A 271 2.41 22.06 4.83
CA GLY A 271 2.72 22.00 3.42
C GLY A 271 3.90 22.84 2.99
N SER A 272 4.87 22.21 2.38
CA SER A 272 6.03 22.90 1.82
C SER A 272 5.57 23.74 0.63
N ASP A 273 5.48 25.03 0.83
CA ASP A 273 5.18 25.97 -0.26
C ASP A 273 6.46 26.50 -0.94
N ASN A 274 7.60 25.89 -0.65
CA ASN A 274 8.93 26.27 -1.14
C ASN A 274 9.38 27.70 -0.78
N ARG A 275 8.67 28.35 0.16
CA ARG A 275 9.10 29.64 0.69
C ARG A 275 10.22 29.44 1.70
N PRO A 276 11.15 30.40 1.86
CA PRO A 276 12.11 30.35 2.96
C PRO A 276 11.39 30.18 4.29
N TYR A 277 11.93 29.32 5.16
CA TYR A 277 11.40 29.12 6.51
C TYR A 277 11.57 30.40 7.34
N ASN A 278 10.47 30.87 7.91
CA ASN A 278 10.47 31.98 8.87
C ASN A 278 10.51 31.41 10.30
N ALA A 279 11.66 31.52 10.94
CA ALA A 279 11.85 31.00 12.29
C ALA A 279 11.00 31.73 13.37
N VAL A 280 10.49 32.92 13.07
CA VAL A 280 9.64 33.70 14.00
C VAL A 280 8.18 33.26 13.91
N THR A 281 7.65 33.09 12.68
CA THR A 281 6.24 32.73 12.47
C THR A 281 6.03 31.23 12.38
N GLY A 282 7.08 30.44 12.18
CA GLY A 282 7.00 29.00 11.91
C GLY A 282 6.46 28.66 10.53
N GLU A 283 6.42 29.63 9.61
CA GLU A 283 5.86 29.46 8.27
C GLU A 283 6.96 29.27 7.21
N GLY A 284 6.60 28.63 6.12
CA GLY A 284 7.49 28.32 5.03
C GLY A 284 8.38 27.12 5.34
N GLY A 285 9.38 26.91 4.55
CA GLY A 285 10.39 25.87 4.67
C GLY A 285 10.78 25.29 3.33
N VAL A 286 12.06 25.04 3.18
CA VAL A 286 12.55 24.18 2.12
C VAL A 286 12.10 22.77 2.48
N GLN A 287 11.61 22.02 1.51
CA GLN A 287 11.23 20.63 1.71
C GLN A 287 12.42 19.90 2.37
N GLY A 288 12.33 19.69 3.68
CA GLY A 288 13.32 18.98 4.44
C GLY A 288 13.39 17.51 4.04
N ARG A 289 14.34 16.80 4.56
CA ARG A 289 14.42 15.35 4.36
C ARG A 289 13.15 14.72 4.93
N MET A 290 12.38 14.07 4.09
CA MET A 290 11.35 13.18 4.56
C MET A 290 12.02 12.07 5.35
N ARG A 291 11.55 11.81 6.56
CA ARG A 291 12.12 10.78 7.43
C ARG A 291 11.32 9.50 7.44
N GLY A 292 10.21 9.46 6.71
CA GLY A 292 9.49 8.22 6.50
C GLY A 292 10.30 7.27 5.65
N TYR A 293 10.71 6.15 6.22
CA TYR A 293 11.43 5.10 5.53
C TYR A 293 10.90 3.73 5.96
N LEU A 294 11.39 2.70 5.31
CA LEU A 294 11.03 1.33 5.64
C LEU A 294 11.98 0.80 6.72
N HIS A 295 11.43 0.33 7.83
CA HIS A 295 12.12 -0.48 8.82
C HIS A 295 11.97 -1.95 8.51
N ILE A 296 12.97 -2.76 8.83
CA ILE A 296 12.95 -4.21 8.67
C ILE A 296 13.29 -4.85 9.99
N ILE A 297 12.29 -5.46 10.59
CA ILE A 297 12.39 -6.09 11.89
C ILE A 297 12.58 -7.61 11.68
N ASP A 298 13.65 -8.18 12.19
CA ASP A 298 13.77 -9.63 12.34
C ASP A 298 12.80 -10.05 13.46
N PHE A 299 11.76 -10.75 13.08
CA PHE A 299 10.66 -11.21 13.95
C PHE A 299 10.63 -12.75 14.02
N THR A 300 11.75 -13.38 13.69
CA THR A 300 11.89 -14.85 13.77
C THR A 300 11.63 -15.35 15.19
N ASP A 301 12.04 -14.58 16.19
CA ASP A 301 11.64 -14.73 17.58
C ASP A 301 10.72 -13.57 18.00
N PRO A 302 9.41 -13.80 18.19
CA PRO A 302 8.49 -12.74 18.60
C PRO A 302 8.75 -12.16 20.01
N GLU A 303 9.53 -12.85 20.84
CA GLU A 303 9.91 -12.36 22.18
C GLU A 303 11.12 -11.40 22.11
N GLU A 304 11.93 -11.49 21.04
CA GLU A 304 13.12 -10.65 20.83
C GLU A 304 13.14 -10.02 19.45
N PRO A 305 12.16 -9.16 19.09
CA PRO A 305 12.15 -8.47 17.77
C PRO A 305 13.32 -7.49 17.65
N LEU A 306 14.02 -7.53 16.51
CA LEU A 306 15.22 -6.72 16.28
C LEU A 306 15.06 -5.87 15.02
N ASP A 307 15.20 -4.54 15.12
CA ASP A 307 15.33 -3.63 13.96
C ASP A 307 16.72 -3.80 13.34
N VAL A 308 16.81 -4.60 12.27
CA VAL A 308 18.09 -5.04 11.68
C VAL A 308 18.49 -4.24 10.46
N ALA A 309 17.50 -3.74 9.69
CA ALA A 309 17.76 -3.06 8.44
C ALA A 309 16.70 -1.99 8.14
N ARG A 310 17.05 -1.13 7.17
CA ARG A 310 16.13 -0.13 6.64
C ARG A 310 16.33 0.11 5.15
N TYR A 311 15.29 0.59 4.50
CA TYR A 311 15.40 1.14 3.15
C TYR A 311 14.92 2.59 3.17
N GLU A 312 15.82 3.51 2.89
CA GLU A 312 15.62 4.96 3.03
C GLU A 312 16.04 5.67 1.75
N ILE A 313 15.18 6.53 1.24
CA ILE A 313 15.49 7.47 0.17
C ILE A 313 15.25 8.91 0.63
N PRO A 314 16.01 9.89 0.12
CA PRO A 314 15.93 11.27 0.62
C PRO A 314 14.74 12.07 0.06
N GLU A 315 14.00 11.53 -0.93
CA GLU A 315 13.03 12.33 -1.68
C GLU A 315 11.62 12.30 -1.10
N SER A 316 11.25 11.26 -0.36
CA SER A 316 9.85 11.04 0.06
C SER A 316 9.72 10.07 1.21
N GLY A 317 8.57 10.07 1.91
CA GLY A 317 8.14 9.00 2.79
C GLY A 317 7.53 7.83 2.03
N THR A 318 7.37 6.69 2.73
CA THR A 318 6.75 5.49 2.19
C THR A 318 5.23 5.59 2.18
N HIS A 319 4.61 4.70 1.44
CA HIS A 319 3.20 4.33 1.51
C HIS A 319 3.09 2.80 1.46
N ASN A 320 2.10 2.23 0.77
CA ASN A 320 1.89 0.79 0.74
C ASN A 320 3.05 0.04 0.08
N LEU A 321 3.23 -1.21 0.50
CA LEU A 321 4.29 -2.09 0.04
C LEU A 321 3.78 -3.51 -0.23
N TRP A 322 4.55 -4.24 -1.01
CA TRP A 322 4.34 -5.67 -1.24
C TRP A 322 5.68 -6.40 -1.35
N ILE A 323 5.70 -7.67 -0.97
CA ILE A 323 6.89 -8.51 -1.12
C ILE A 323 6.50 -9.82 -1.78
N GLU A 324 7.29 -10.22 -2.77
CA GLU A 324 7.18 -11.49 -3.45
C GLU A 324 8.59 -11.94 -3.92
N ASP A 325 8.94 -13.21 -3.76
CA ASP A 325 10.20 -13.82 -4.23
C ASP A 325 11.46 -13.05 -3.77
N ASP A 326 11.53 -12.66 -2.50
CA ASP A 326 12.62 -11.85 -1.93
C ASP A 326 12.84 -10.51 -2.66
N VAL A 327 11.79 -9.95 -3.24
CA VAL A 327 11.77 -8.62 -3.85
C VAL A 327 10.71 -7.75 -3.19
N LEU A 328 11.14 -6.59 -2.72
CA LEU A 328 10.26 -5.55 -2.18
C LEU A 328 9.80 -4.60 -3.28
N TYR A 329 8.50 -4.37 -3.36
CA TYR A 329 7.84 -3.38 -4.21
C TYR A 329 7.26 -2.28 -3.30
N GLN A 330 7.89 -1.13 -3.28
CA GLN A 330 7.56 -0.05 -2.36
C GLN A 330 7.01 1.17 -3.10
N ALA A 331 5.81 1.60 -2.73
CA ALA A 331 5.29 2.89 -3.11
C ALA A 331 5.94 4.00 -2.25
N TYR A 332 6.43 5.03 -2.90
CA TYR A 332 7.20 6.09 -2.24
C TYR A 332 6.72 7.48 -2.66
N TYR A 333 5.43 7.69 -2.79
CA TYR A 333 4.84 8.97 -3.23
C TYR A 333 5.62 9.59 -4.38
N LYS A 334 6.22 10.78 -4.17
CA LYS A 334 7.05 11.49 -5.17
C LYS A 334 8.35 10.76 -5.53
N GLY A 335 8.77 9.84 -4.67
CA GLY A 335 9.87 8.91 -4.93
C GLY A 335 9.56 7.90 -6.02
N GLY A 336 8.28 7.68 -6.34
CA GLY A 336 7.81 6.73 -7.33
C GLY A 336 7.72 5.29 -6.80
N LEU A 337 7.59 4.34 -7.71
CA LEU A 337 7.72 2.92 -7.42
C LEU A 337 9.21 2.58 -7.25
N ARG A 338 9.54 1.89 -6.17
CA ARG A 338 10.88 1.38 -5.87
C ARG A 338 10.84 -0.14 -5.80
N VAL A 339 11.83 -0.77 -6.41
CA VAL A 339 11.97 -2.23 -6.37
C VAL A 339 13.33 -2.56 -5.76
N VAL A 340 13.34 -3.36 -4.70
CA VAL A 340 14.53 -3.59 -3.88
C VAL A 340 14.77 -5.08 -3.70
N ASP A 341 16.00 -5.53 -3.93
CA ASP A 341 16.46 -6.90 -3.63
C ASP A 341 16.62 -7.04 -2.11
N ILE A 342 15.80 -7.89 -1.52
CA ILE A 342 15.85 -8.21 -0.09
C ILE A 342 16.32 -9.63 0.16
N SER A 343 16.91 -10.30 -0.83
CA SER A 343 17.46 -11.65 -0.67
C SER A 343 18.69 -11.67 0.26
N GLY A 344 18.92 -12.82 0.90
CA GLY A 344 20.05 -13.01 1.82
C GLY A 344 19.91 -12.22 3.12
N GLU A 345 20.99 -12.05 3.84
CA GLU A 345 20.96 -11.38 5.14
C GLU A 345 20.64 -9.88 5.01
N LEU A 346 19.70 -9.42 5.83
CA LEU A 346 19.27 -8.03 5.88
C LEU A 346 19.93 -7.30 7.05
N MET A 347 20.67 -6.22 6.75
CA MET A 347 21.32 -5.39 7.75
C MET A 347 21.53 -3.96 7.26
N GLY A 348 21.48 -2.99 8.16
CA GLY A 348 21.78 -1.59 7.89
C GLY A 348 20.93 -0.95 6.80
N ASN A 349 21.46 -0.02 6.01
CA ASN A 349 20.71 0.70 4.98
C ASN A 349 20.85 0.02 3.60
N LEU A 350 19.76 -0.57 3.09
CA LEU A 350 19.74 -1.32 1.84
C LEU A 350 19.99 -0.43 0.60
N ALA A 351 19.54 0.83 0.64
CA ALA A 351 19.82 1.78 -0.43
C ALA A 351 21.33 2.08 -0.56
N HIS A 352 22.02 2.24 0.58
CA HIS A 352 23.46 2.44 0.58
C HIS A 352 24.25 1.21 0.13
N GLN A 353 23.66 0.02 0.24
CA GLN A 353 24.25 -1.23 -0.25
C GLN A 353 24.01 -1.44 -1.76
N GLY A 354 23.26 -0.53 -2.41
CA GLY A 354 22.91 -0.66 -3.82
C GLY A 354 21.92 -1.79 -4.10
N ARG A 355 21.06 -2.14 -3.14
CA ARG A 355 20.03 -3.17 -3.30
C ARG A 355 18.79 -2.68 -4.05
N GLU A 356 18.65 -1.39 -4.31
CA GLU A 356 17.61 -0.87 -5.21
C GLU A 356 17.90 -1.33 -6.64
N ILE A 357 17.02 -2.14 -7.21
CA ILE A 357 17.19 -2.76 -8.53
C ILE A 357 16.42 -2.02 -9.62
N ALA A 358 15.34 -1.33 -9.29
CA ALA A 358 14.61 -0.51 -10.25
C ALA A 358 13.86 0.65 -9.57
N VAL A 359 13.67 1.72 -10.34
CA VAL A 359 12.84 2.87 -9.97
C VAL A 359 11.99 3.28 -11.15
N TYR A 360 10.70 3.53 -10.92
CA TYR A 360 9.82 4.12 -11.91
C TYR A 360 9.05 5.30 -11.33
N LYS A 361 9.10 6.44 -12.01
CA LYS A 361 8.35 7.65 -11.65
C LYS A 361 7.32 7.93 -12.74
N PRO A 362 6.05 7.55 -12.56
CA PRO A 362 5.02 7.77 -13.55
C PRO A 362 4.80 9.27 -13.76
N GLN A 363 4.77 9.69 -15.01
CA GLN A 363 4.46 11.07 -15.39
C GLN A 363 3.44 11.04 -16.51
N ASP A 364 2.28 11.64 -16.26
CA ASP A 364 1.21 11.77 -17.25
C ASP A 364 0.88 13.25 -17.47
N PRO A 365 1.12 13.78 -18.70
CA PRO A 365 0.74 15.16 -19.02
C PRO A 365 -0.78 15.37 -19.03
N GLY A 366 -1.57 14.30 -19.11
CA GLY A 366 -3.02 14.30 -18.98
C GLY A 366 -3.52 13.94 -17.59
N GLY A 367 -2.65 13.70 -16.62
CA GLY A 367 -3.02 13.36 -15.25
C GLY A 367 -3.81 14.46 -14.54
N PHE A 368 -4.50 14.11 -13.47
CA PHE A 368 -5.28 15.04 -12.65
C PHE A 368 -4.42 16.23 -12.19
N LEU A 369 -3.23 15.94 -11.67
CA LEU A 369 -2.16 16.95 -11.53
C LEU A 369 -1.06 16.59 -12.53
N ARG A 370 -0.95 17.38 -13.58
CA ARG A 370 -0.08 17.11 -14.73
C ARG A 370 1.37 16.85 -14.35
N ASN A 371 1.90 15.72 -14.81
CA ASN A 371 3.28 15.29 -14.57
C ASN A 371 3.69 15.21 -13.08
N GLN A 372 2.76 15.22 -12.15
CA GLN A 372 3.02 14.99 -10.74
C GLN A 372 3.10 13.49 -10.49
N VAL A 373 4.10 13.08 -9.73
CA VAL A 373 4.29 11.69 -9.29
C VAL A 373 3.84 11.58 -7.85
N SER A 374 2.97 10.60 -7.57
CA SER A 374 2.54 10.28 -6.21
C SER A 374 2.08 8.83 -6.13
N VAL A 375 3.04 7.89 -6.13
CA VAL A 375 2.75 6.44 -6.10
C VAL A 375 2.24 6.06 -4.73
N TRP A 376 1.05 5.44 -4.69
CA TRP A 376 0.29 5.13 -3.49
C TRP A 376 0.43 3.68 -3.05
N GLY A 377 0.22 2.73 -3.95
CA GLY A 377 0.34 1.30 -3.72
C GLY A 377 1.07 0.59 -4.84
N ALA A 378 1.63 -0.57 -4.53
CA ALA A 378 2.29 -1.44 -5.51
C ALA A 378 2.02 -2.91 -5.15
N GLN A 379 1.71 -3.72 -6.16
CA GLN A 379 1.42 -5.15 -6.01
C GLN A 379 1.97 -5.92 -7.20
N PRO A 380 2.88 -6.90 -7.01
CA PRO A 380 3.24 -7.85 -8.05
C PRO A 380 2.08 -8.81 -8.34
N HIS A 381 1.93 -9.20 -9.59
CA HIS A 381 0.97 -10.22 -9.99
C HIS A 381 1.40 -10.88 -11.29
N LYS A 382 1.61 -12.20 -11.27
CA LYS A 382 1.98 -13.02 -12.43
C LYS A 382 3.14 -12.44 -13.25
N GLY A 383 4.21 -11.98 -12.55
CA GLY A 383 5.43 -11.44 -13.14
C GLY A 383 5.34 -10.02 -13.69
N HIS A 384 4.24 -9.32 -13.43
CA HIS A 384 4.07 -7.89 -13.65
C HIS A 384 3.99 -7.15 -12.33
N ILE A 385 4.21 -5.84 -12.35
CA ILE A 385 4.10 -4.95 -11.21
C ILE A 385 2.97 -3.96 -11.52
N PHE A 386 1.90 -4.06 -10.76
CA PHE A 386 0.82 -3.08 -10.82
C PHE A 386 1.00 -2.05 -9.71
N PHE A 387 0.74 -0.80 -10.00
CA PHE A 387 0.84 0.24 -8.98
C PHE A 387 -0.13 1.38 -9.29
N SER A 388 -0.64 2.00 -8.24
CA SER A 388 -1.48 3.18 -8.36
C SER A 388 -0.66 4.46 -8.17
N ASP A 389 -0.96 5.45 -8.97
CA ASP A 389 -0.46 6.82 -8.82
C ASP A 389 -1.63 7.76 -8.64
N MET A 390 -1.61 8.57 -7.58
CA MET A 390 -2.73 9.45 -7.21
C MET A 390 -3.17 10.35 -8.36
N ASN A 391 -2.25 10.75 -9.23
CA ASN A 391 -2.51 11.77 -10.23
C ASN A 391 -2.83 11.20 -11.61
N SER A 392 -2.64 9.90 -11.82
CA SER A 392 -2.70 9.33 -13.16
C SER A 392 -3.35 7.94 -13.28
N GLY A 393 -3.72 7.31 -12.17
CA GLY A 393 -4.47 6.05 -12.18
C GLY A 393 -3.63 4.80 -11.97
N LEU A 394 -4.07 3.70 -12.56
CA LEU A 394 -3.43 2.38 -12.50
C LEU A 394 -2.33 2.29 -13.56
N TRP A 395 -1.20 1.74 -13.17
CA TRP A 395 -0.06 1.47 -14.05
C TRP A 395 0.35 0.01 -13.99
N ALA A 396 0.85 -0.52 -15.09
CA ALA A 396 1.47 -1.83 -15.15
C ALA A 396 2.89 -1.72 -15.72
N ALA A 397 3.82 -2.42 -15.10
CA ALA A 397 5.22 -2.47 -15.49
C ALA A 397 5.77 -3.90 -15.37
N LYS A 398 6.92 -4.13 -15.96
CA LYS A 398 7.64 -5.40 -15.87
C LYS A 398 9.12 -5.14 -15.68
N LEU A 399 9.79 -5.92 -14.83
CA LEU A 399 11.23 -5.95 -14.76
C LEU A 399 11.77 -6.72 -15.97
N SER A 400 12.71 -6.12 -16.69
CA SER A 400 13.46 -6.86 -17.69
C SER A 400 14.34 -7.92 -17.00
N PRO A 401 14.64 -9.06 -17.67
CA PRO A 401 15.56 -10.05 -17.13
C PRO A 401 16.90 -9.41 -16.73
N ARG A 402 17.47 -9.87 -15.61
CA ARG A 402 18.80 -9.41 -15.17
C ARG A 402 19.79 -9.58 -16.33
N SER A 403 20.39 -8.50 -16.80
CA SER A 403 21.54 -8.59 -17.67
C SER A 403 22.69 -9.21 -16.88
N ARG A 404 23.32 -10.27 -17.41
CA ARG A 404 24.54 -10.81 -16.78
C ARG A 404 25.57 -9.67 -16.71
N PRO A 405 26.36 -9.59 -15.62
CA PRO A 405 27.48 -8.66 -15.58
C PRO A 405 28.34 -8.88 -16.83
N ILE A 406 28.71 -7.80 -17.49
CA ILE A 406 29.76 -7.88 -18.51
C ILE A 406 31.02 -8.27 -17.75
N SER A 407 31.50 -9.50 -18.00
CA SER A 407 32.72 -10.06 -17.43
C SER A 407 33.94 -9.29 -17.85
#